data_de049703d8ab270fc03e6e5423f0b46a
#
_entry.id   de049703d8ab270fc03e6e5423f0b46a
#
_cell.length_a   1.000
_cell.length_b   1.000
_cell.length_c   1.000
_cell.angle_alpha   90.00
_cell.angle_beta   90.00
_cell.angle_gamma   90.00
#
_symmetry.space_group_name_H-M   'P 1'
#
loop_
_entity.id
_entity.type
_entity.pdbx_description
1 polymer ?
#
loop_
_entity_poly.entity_id
_entity_poly.type
_entity_poly.pdbx_seq_one_letter_code
_entity_poly.pdbx_strand_id
1 'polypeptide(L)'
;MQEYLLETHSNARHETQINSLDSRLRLAACDKPLTLSQQGNPMPVGRINVKVRCEGGSPWTVFVPAQVKLYRPVVVTLQPLLRGAVLDNQNVALVERDVGTLTQGYLTSLEQVIGTQLKRQVVSEQVLAPSFIEQAELIRKGEQVVINARSASFSIRMQGEALSAGAKDEEIRVRNLSSNRVIHGRVVDQGQVEVAL
;
A
#
# COMPACT_ATOMS: atom_id res chain seq x y z
N MET A 1 7.99 7.23 -28.44
CA MET A 1 8.19 7.33 -26.96
C MET A 1 6.87 7.16 -26.18
N GLN A 2 5.83 7.90 -26.53
CA GLN A 2 4.50 7.71 -25.92
C GLN A 2 3.97 6.29 -26.11
N GLU A 3 4.12 5.73 -27.30
CA GLU A 3 3.66 4.37 -27.65
C GLU A 3 4.38 3.27 -26.83
N TYR A 4 5.68 3.40 -26.62
CA TYR A 4 6.47 2.49 -25.77
C TYR A 4 6.02 2.49 -24.30
N LEU A 5 5.61 3.65 -23.78
CA LEU A 5 5.11 3.77 -22.40
C LEU A 5 3.66 3.26 -22.26
N LEU A 6 2.84 3.38 -23.31
CA LEU A 6 1.47 2.84 -23.37
C LEU A 6 1.44 1.32 -23.28
N GLU A 7 2.36 0.64 -23.95
CA GLU A 7 2.45 -0.82 -23.90
C GLU A 7 2.83 -1.36 -22.52
N THR A 8 3.63 -0.59 -21.77
CA THR A 8 4.13 -1.02 -20.45
C THR A 8 3.14 -0.77 -19.31
N HIS A 9 2.11 0.10 -19.50
CA HIS A 9 1.21 0.60 -18.44
C HIS A 9 -0.26 0.54 -18.83
N SER A 10 -0.76 -0.59 -19.26
CA SER A 10 -2.12 -0.76 -19.81
C SER A 10 -3.29 -0.34 -18.89
N ASN A 11 -3.07 -0.14 -17.57
CA ASN A 11 -4.12 0.16 -16.60
C ASN A 11 -3.90 1.43 -15.77
N ALA A 12 -2.97 2.32 -16.12
CA ALA A 12 -2.70 3.53 -15.35
C ALA A 12 -2.57 4.75 -16.27
N ARG A 13 -3.17 5.86 -15.89
CA ARG A 13 -2.99 7.13 -16.57
C ARG A 13 -1.55 7.62 -16.36
N HIS A 14 -0.85 7.93 -17.44
CA HIS A 14 0.47 8.52 -17.38
C HIS A 14 0.57 9.80 -18.20
N GLU A 15 1.40 10.70 -17.75
CA GLU A 15 1.74 11.93 -18.43
C GLU A 15 3.25 11.98 -18.64
N THR A 16 3.67 12.21 -19.87
CA THR A 16 5.09 12.34 -20.19
C THR A 16 5.38 13.75 -20.70
N GLN A 17 6.26 14.44 -20.02
CA GLN A 17 6.78 15.72 -20.44
C GLN A 17 8.24 15.53 -20.88
N ILE A 18 8.49 15.81 -22.16
CA ILE A 18 9.85 15.74 -22.74
C ILE A 18 10.46 17.13 -22.65
N ASN A 19 11.62 17.25 -22.04
CA ASN A 19 12.34 18.50 -22.00
C ASN A 19 13.03 18.77 -23.35
N SER A 20 13.05 20.03 -23.77
CA SER A 20 13.75 20.44 -24.96
C SER A 20 15.23 20.15 -24.86
N LEU A 21 15.84 19.64 -25.93
CA LEU A 21 17.28 19.51 -26.05
C LEU A 21 17.92 20.91 -26.23
N ASP A 22 19.22 20.99 -25.95
CA ASP A 22 19.99 22.22 -26.17
C ASP A 22 19.86 22.64 -27.67
N SER A 23 19.43 23.87 -27.90
CA SER A 23 19.24 24.43 -29.26
C SER A 23 20.52 24.52 -30.07
N ARG A 24 21.67 24.40 -29.40
CA ARG A 24 23.01 24.37 -30.05
C ARG A 24 23.38 22.99 -30.56
N LEU A 25 22.69 21.95 -30.13
CA LEU A 25 22.94 20.60 -30.55
C LEU A 25 22.67 20.46 -32.06
N ARG A 26 23.68 20.00 -32.80
CA ARG A 26 23.56 19.70 -34.21
C ARG A 26 23.76 18.21 -34.40
N LEU A 27 22.74 17.51 -34.75
CA LEU A 27 22.76 16.08 -35.05
C LEU A 27 22.56 15.90 -36.57
N ALA A 28 23.31 14.96 -37.18
CA ALA A 28 23.09 14.56 -38.56
C ALA A 28 21.69 13.92 -38.68
N ALA A 29 21.08 14.11 -39.86
CA ALA A 29 19.83 13.41 -40.18
C ALA A 29 20.09 11.90 -40.15
N CYS A 30 19.17 11.16 -39.53
CA CYS A 30 19.25 9.71 -39.46
C CYS A 30 18.49 9.09 -40.64
N ASP A 31 19.16 8.22 -41.37
CA ASP A 31 18.65 7.46 -42.52
C ASP A 31 17.98 6.14 -42.10
N LYS A 32 18.02 5.78 -40.81
CA LYS A 32 17.37 4.63 -40.21
C LYS A 32 16.42 5.03 -39.08
N PRO A 33 15.49 4.15 -38.73
CA PRO A 33 14.67 4.36 -37.56
C PRO A 33 15.53 4.57 -36.29
N LEU A 34 15.12 5.51 -35.46
CA LEU A 34 15.78 5.79 -34.17
C LEU A 34 15.53 4.65 -33.17
N THR A 35 16.60 4.19 -32.54
CA THR A 35 16.50 3.23 -31.43
C THR A 35 16.36 3.97 -30.11
N LEU A 36 15.29 3.66 -29.38
CA LEU A 36 15.03 4.20 -28.06
C LEU A 36 15.36 3.14 -27.00
N SER A 37 16.15 3.49 -26.03
CA SER A 37 16.43 2.61 -24.89
C SER A 37 16.50 3.42 -23.60
N GLN A 38 16.06 2.79 -22.51
CA GLN A 38 16.16 3.35 -21.18
C GLN A 38 17.05 2.44 -20.33
N GLN A 39 17.92 3.06 -19.54
CA GLN A 39 18.72 2.35 -18.54
C GLN A 39 17.99 2.40 -17.21
N GLY A 40 17.74 1.25 -16.56
CA GLY A 40 17.20 1.17 -15.21
C GLY A 40 15.86 0.43 -15.10
N ASN A 41 14.96 0.95 -14.29
CA ASN A 41 13.71 0.31 -13.94
C ASN A 41 12.81 0.06 -15.15
N PRO A 42 12.21 -1.14 -15.31
CA PRO A 42 11.25 -1.43 -16.37
C PRO A 42 9.96 -0.56 -16.28
N MET A 43 9.70 0.07 -15.15
CA MET A 43 8.61 1.03 -14.97
C MET A 43 9.20 2.43 -14.69
N PRO A 44 9.54 3.21 -15.72
CA PRO A 44 10.14 4.51 -15.54
C PRO A 44 9.12 5.52 -15.03
N VAL A 45 9.30 5.98 -13.81
CA VAL A 45 8.47 7.02 -13.17
C VAL A 45 9.39 8.09 -12.60
N GLY A 46 8.96 9.35 -12.66
CA GLY A 46 9.77 10.47 -12.24
C GLY A 46 10.66 11.01 -13.36
N ARG A 47 11.84 11.50 -13.00
CA ARG A 47 12.82 12.00 -13.98
C ARG A 47 13.60 10.84 -14.57
N ILE A 48 13.57 10.75 -15.89
CA ILE A 48 14.27 9.71 -16.66
C ILE A 48 15.11 10.33 -17.76
N ASN A 49 16.13 9.60 -18.19
CA ASN A 49 16.89 9.92 -19.39
C ASN A 49 16.68 8.80 -20.42
N VAL A 50 16.09 9.15 -21.55
CA VAL A 50 15.90 8.22 -22.66
C VAL A 50 17.10 8.34 -23.58
N LYS A 51 17.80 7.24 -23.80
CA LYS A 51 18.87 7.14 -24.80
C LYS A 51 18.26 6.99 -26.17
N VAL A 52 18.50 7.96 -27.03
CA VAL A 52 18.11 7.95 -28.44
C VAL A 52 19.34 7.74 -29.29
N ARG A 53 19.32 6.73 -30.15
CA ARG A 53 20.45 6.36 -31.01
C ARG A 53 20.05 6.28 -32.48
N CYS A 54 20.87 6.87 -33.31
CA CYS A 54 20.86 6.65 -34.73
C CYS A 54 21.98 5.64 -35.10
N GLU A 55 21.62 4.60 -35.85
CA GLU A 55 22.56 3.57 -36.34
C GLU A 55 22.73 3.64 -37.87
N GLY A 56 22.50 4.82 -38.44
CA GLY A 56 22.68 5.08 -39.87
C GLY A 56 24.10 5.38 -40.28
N GLY A 57 24.27 5.95 -41.47
CA GLY A 57 25.59 6.27 -42.06
C GLY A 57 26.39 7.28 -41.23
N SER A 58 25.75 8.12 -40.42
CA SER A 58 26.39 9.03 -39.46
C SER A 58 25.85 8.74 -38.05
N PRO A 59 26.42 7.74 -37.34
CA PRO A 59 25.84 7.31 -36.07
C PRO A 59 26.05 8.35 -34.96
N TRP A 60 25.00 8.54 -34.14
CA TRP A 60 25.06 9.40 -32.97
C TRP A 60 24.19 8.87 -31.84
N THR A 61 24.43 9.34 -30.62
CA THR A 61 23.65 9.04 -29.44
C THR A 61 23.39 10.33 -28.66
N VAL A 62 22.17 10.50 -28.22
CA VAL A 62 21.78 11.62 -27.35
C VAL A 62 20.90 11.12 -26.21
N PHE A 63 21.00 11.77 -25.05
CA PHE A 63 20.13 11.49 -23.90
C PHE A 63 19.09 12.59 -23.81
N VAL A 64 17.82 12.20 -23.86
CA VAL A 64 16.68 13.11 -23.80
C VAL A 64 16.08 13.03 -22.40
N PRO A 65 16.18 14.09 -21.59
CA PRO A 65 15.54 14.11 -20.28
C PRO A 65 14.03 14.21 -20.43
N ALA A 66 13.31 13.39 -19.70
CA ALA A 66 11.86 13.39 -19.65
C ALA A 66 11.38 13.24 -18.20
N GLN A 67 10.19 13.77 -17.94
CA GLN A 67 9.45 13.60 -16.68
C GLN A 67 8.25 12.70 -16.97
N VAL A 68 8.17 11.58 -16.28
CA VAL A 68 7.03 10.66 -16.36
C VAL A 68 6.27 10.70 -15.04
N LYS A 69 4.99 11.08 -15.10
CA LYS A 69 4.04 10.98 -13.99
C LYS A 69 3.16 9.78 -14.22
N LEU A 70 2.96 8.99 -13.17
CA LEU A 70 2.11 7.82 -13.20
C LEU A 70 1.00 8.01 -12.17
N TYR A 71 -0.23 8.09 -12.63
CA TYR A 71 -1.39 8.28 -11.78
C TYR A 71 -2.06 6.95 -11.48
N ARG A 72 -2.27 6.69 -10.20
CA ARG A 72 -3.03 5.53 -9.71
C ARG A 72 -3.99 5.93 -8.61
N PRO A 73 -5.14 5.24 -8.50
CA PRO A 73 -5.97 5.37 -7.31
C PRO A 73 -5.19 4.83 -6.10
N VAL A 74 -5.04 5.67 -5.10
CA VAL A 74 -4.38 5.36 -3.82
C VAL A 74 -5.28 5.76 -2.67
N VAL A 75 -5.14 5.08 -1.54
CA VAL A 75 -5.93 5.38 -0.36
C VAL A 75 -5.40 6.64 0.30
N VAL A 76 -6.28 7.62 0.52
CA VAL A 76 -6.00 8.88 1.23
C VAL A 76 -6.96 9.06 2.39
N THR A 77 -6.54 9.82 3.40
CA THR A 77 -7.38 10.23 4.52
C THR A 77 -8.24 11.44 4.12
N LEU A 78 -9.53 11.44 4.52
CA LEU A 78 -10.46 12.54 4.24
C LEU A 78 -10.37 13.65 5.30
N GLN A 79 -9.86 13.34 6.48
CA GLN A 79 -9.75 14.25 7.63
C GLN A 79 -8.48 13.94 8.43
N PRO A 80 -8.03 14.86 9.29
CA PRO A 80 -6.94 14.57 10.21
C PRO A 80 -7.34 13.48 11.20
N LEU A 81 -6.47 12.49 11.41
CA LEU A 81 -6.70 11.37 12.30
C LEU A 81 -5.53 11.20 13.27
N LEU A 82 -5.84 10.86 14.51
CA LEU A 82 -4.85 10.59 15.54
C LEU A 82 -4.32 9.16 15.47
N ARG A 83 -3.18 8.92 16.11
CA ARG A 83 -2.66 7.57 16.34
C ARG A 83 -3.71 6.70 17.05
N GLY A 84 -3.86 5.47 16.62
CA GLY A 84 -4.85 4.51 17.13
C GLY A 84 -6.26 4.68 16.55
N ALA A 85 -6.50 5.68 15.70
CA ALA A 85 -7.79 5.81 15.01
C ALA A 85 -7.99 4.62 14.06
N VAL A 86 -9.16 4.01 14.13
CA VAL A 86 -9.57 2.92 13.23
C VAL A 86 -10.03 3.52 11.90
N LEU A 87 -9.59 2.90 10.82
CA LEU A 87 -9.89 3.34 9.46
C LEU A 87 -11.16 2.68 8.95
N ASP A 88 -12.05 3.49 8.40
CA ASP A 88 -13.36 3.10 7.87
C ASP A 88 -13.70 3.88 6.58
N ASN A 89 -14.85 3.56 5.98
CA ASN A 89 -15.33 4.22 4.76
C ASN A 89 -15.67 5.70 4.92
N GLN A 90 -15.73 6.24 6.14
CA GLN A 90 -16.04 7.65 6.40
C GLN A 90 -14.78 8.51 6.46
N ASN A 91 -13.63 7.91 6.75
CA ASN A 91 -12.39 8.63 6.99
C ASN A 91 -11.30 8.37 5.94
N VAL A 92 -11.50 7.43 5.00
CA VAL A 92 -10.60 7.16 3.89
C VAL A 92 -11.33 7.07 2.55
N ALA A 93 -10.62 7.38 1.46
CA ALA A 93 -11.14 7.24 0.10
C ALA A 93 -10.02 6.89 -0.88
N LEU A 94 -10.40 6.35 -2.05
CA LEU A 94 -9.50 6.20 -3.19
C LEU A 94 -9.47 7.50 -3.99
N VAL A 95 -8.28 8.07 -4.15
CA VAL A 95 -8.05 9.29 -4.94
C VAL A 95 -6.87 9.06 -5.87
N GLU A 96 -7.01 9.52 -7.11
CA GLU A 96 -5.93 9.43 -8.08
C GLU A 96 -4.79 10.38 -7.70
N ARG A 97 -3.57 9.83 -7.55
CA ARG A 97 -2.34 10.58 -7.22
C ARG A 97 -1.18 10.14 -8.10
N ASP A 98 -0.24 11.05 -8.34
CA ASP A 98 1.04 10.72 -8.98
C ASP A 98 1.88 9.88 -8.03
N VAL A 99 1.97 8.59 -8.32
CA VAL A 99 2.70 7.62 -7.49
C VAL A 99 4.21 7.70 -7.65
N GLY A 100 4.70 8.41 -8.66
CA GLY A 100 6.12 8.62 -8.89
C GLY A 100 6.82 9.47 -7.83
N THR A 101 6.04 10.20 -7.03
CA THR A 101 6.53 11.01 -5.91
C THR A 101 6.43 10.31 -4.56
N LEU A 102 5.79 9.13 -4.51
CA LEU A 102 5.50 8.41 -3.27
C LEU A 102 6.62 7.43 -2.91
N THR A 103 7.58 7.89 -2.14
CA THR A 103 8.78 7.10 -1.76
C THR A 103 8.53 6.08 -0.65
N GLN A 104 7.46 6.25 0.16
CA GLN A 104 7.13 5.38 1.29
C GLN A 104 6.18 4.22 0.92
N GLY A 105 5.85 4.10 -0.37
CA GLY A 105 4.82 3.20 -0.84
C GLY A 105 3.41 3.76 -0.64
N TYR A 106 2.41 3.01 -1.11
CA TYR A 106 1.00 3.41 -1.05
C TYR A 106 0.11 2.17 -1.10
N LEU A 107 -1.12 2.34 -0.63
CA LEU A 107 -2.18 1.32 -0.66
C LEU A 107 -3.17 1.65 -1.77
N THR A 108 -3.62 0.64 -2.52
CA THR A 108 -4.46 0.78 -3.71
C THR A 108 -5.88 0.23 -3.56
N SER A 109 -6.18 -0.40 -2.41
CA SER A 109 -7.49 -0.96 -2.12
C SER A 109 -7.95 -0.53 -0.73
N LEU A 110 -9.23 -0.15 -0.60
CA LEU A 110 -9.86 0.14 0.69
C LEU A 110 -9.93 -1.10 1.58
N GLU A 111 -10.04 -2.30 1.00
CA GLU A 111 -10.08 -3.56 1.73
C GLU A 111 -8.80 -3.82 2.56
N GLN A 112 -7.66 -3.31 2.09
CA GLN A 112 -6.38 -3.42 2.80
C GLN A 112 -6.31 -2.51 4.04
N VAL A 113 -7.21 -1.54 4.14
CA VAL A 113 -7.14 -0.42 5.08
C VAL A 113 -8.29 -0.44 6.08
N ILE A 114 -9.51 -0.76 5.62
CA ILE A 114 -10.70 -0.78 6.48
C ILE A 114 -10.53 -1.80 7.60
N GLY A 115 -10.80 -1.35 8.84
CA GLY A 115 -10.64 -2.17 10.04
C GLY A 115 -9.21 -2.18 10.60
N THR A 116 -8.24 -1.52 9.95
CA THR A 116 -6.91 -1.30 10.51
C THR A 116 -6.87 -0.02 11.36
N GLN A 117 -5.83 0.15 12.16
CA GLN A 117 -5.61 1.36 12.95
C GLN A 117 -4.31 2.07 12.57
N LEU A 118 -4.25 3.37 12.83
CA LEU A 118 -3.08 4.19 12.55
C LEU A 118 -1.99 4.03 13.61
N LYS A 119 -0.76 3.76 13.18
CA LYS A 119 0.45 3.78 14.02
C LYS A 119 0.89 5.18 14.40
N ARG A 120 0.47 6.20 13.64
CA ARG A 120 0.88 7.60 13.78
C ARG A 120 -0.26 8.53 13.39
N GLN A 121 -0.18 9.77 13.82
CA GLN A 121 -1.06 10.83 13.36
C GLN A 121 -0.86 11.10 11.87
N VAL A 122 -1.95 11.38 11.16
CA VAL A 122 -2.00 11.75 9.74
C VAL A 122 -2.85 13.01 9.56
N VAL A 123 -2.55 13.76 8.50
CA VAL A 123 -3.32 14.95 8.12
C VAL A 123 -4.37 14.59 7.05
N SER A 124 -5.29 15.52 6.76
CA SER A 124 -6.24 15.36 5.65
C SER A 124 -5.51 15.23 4.31
N GLU A 125 -6.08 14.46 3.40
CA GLU A 125 -5.55 14.17 2.05
C GLU A 125 -4.16 13.46 2.02
N GLN A 126 -3.73 12.93 3.14
CA GLN A 126 -2.48 12.18 3.21
C GLN A 126 -2.63 10.79 2.60
N VAL A 127 -1.72 10.44 1.69
CA VAL A 127 -1.64 9.07 1.15
C VAL A 127 -1.20 8.12 2.26
N LEU A 128 -1.93 7.03 2.41
CA LEU A 128 -1.62 5.98 3.38
C LEU A 128 -0.58 5.02 2.81
N ALA A 129 0.54 4.91 3.53
CA ALA A 129 1.56 3.90 3.29
C ALA A 129 1.32 2.66 4.16
N PRO A 130 1.78 1.46 3.75
CA PRO A 130 1.67 0.24 4.57
C PRO A 130 2.29 0.38 5.96
N SER A 131 3.35 1.20 6.09
CA SER A 131 4.02 1.47 7.37
C SER A 131 3.21 2.32 8.35
N PHE A 132 2.12 2.97 7.90
CA PHE A 132 1.28 3.84 8.73
C PHE A 132 0.17 3.11 9.45
N ILE A 133 -0.12 1.89 9.03
CA ILE A 133 -1.24 1.10 9.53
C ILE A 133 -0.77 -0.19 10.21
N GLU A 134 -1.61 -0.71 11.08
CA GLU A 134 -1.50 -2.03 11.71
C GLU A 134 -2.90 -2.59 11.91
N GLN A 135 -3.00 -3.87 12.21
CA GLN A 135 -4.30 -4.45 12.55
C GLN A 135 -4.83 -3.83 13.84
N ALA A 136 -6.11 -3.47 13.85
CA ALA A 136 -6.74 -2.90 15.03
C ALA A 136 -6.83 -3.97 16.14
N GLU A 137 -6.47 -3.58 17.36
CA GLU A 137 -6.69 -4.44 18.52
C GLU A 137 -8.19 -4.59 18.77
N LEU A 138 -8.69 -5.82 18.65
CA LEU A 138 -10.08 -6.18 18.95
C LEU A 138 -10.30 -6.51 20.42
N ILE A 139 -9.24 -6.88 21.12
CA ILE A 139 -9.25 -7.21 22.55
C ILE A 139 -8.07 -6.51 23.23
N ARG A 140 -8.33 -5.83 24.33
CA ARG A 140 -7.30 -5.19 25.17
C ARG A 140 -6.94 -6.05 26.35
N LYS A 141 -5.70 -5.92 26.85
CA LYS A 141 -5.29 -6.56 28.10
C LYS A 141 -6.18 -6.11 29.26
N GLY A 142 -6.67 -7.07 30.06
CA GLY A 142 -7.60 -6.84 31.17
C GLY A 142 -9.08 -6.81 30.78
N GLU A 143 -9.39 -6.90 29.47
CA GLU A 143 -10.76 -6.91 28.99
C GLU A 143 -11.45 -8.25 29.29
N GLN A 144 -12.74 -8.19 29.66
CA GLN A 144 -13.57 -9.37 29.78
C GLN A 144 -13.96 -9.89 28.39
N VAL A 145 -13.74 -11.16 28.16
CA VAL A 145 -13.96 -11.82 26.87
C VAL A 145 -14.82 -13.06 27.02
N VAL A 146 -15.52 -13.41 25.95
CA VAL A 146 -16.23 -14.68 25.83
C VAL A 146 -15.30 -15.70 25.16
N ILE A 147 -14.99 -16.75 25.86
CA ILE A 147 -14.24 -17.91 25.37
C ILE A 147 -15.24 -18.86 24.72
N ASN A 148 -15.14 -19.05 23.41
CA ASN A 148 -15.90 -20.01 22.64
C ASN A 148 -15.04 -21.27 22.42
N ALA A 149 -15.35 -22.36 23.08
CA ALA A 149 -14.71 -23.64 22.83
C ALA A 149 -15.60 -24.48 21.91
N ARG A 150 -15.11 -24.83 20.71
CA ARG A 150 -15.84 -25.62 19.73
C ARG A 150 -15.21 -26.98 19.53
N SER A 151 -16.04 -28.02 19.56
CA SER A 151 -15.73 -29.35 19.07
C SER A 151 -16.75 -29.74 17.98
N ALA A 152 -16.50 -30.83 17.29
CA ALA A 152 -17.40 -31.31 16.22
C ALA A 152 -18.88 -31.52 16.67
N SER A 153 -19.10 -31.76 17.96
CA SER A 153 -20.42 -32.14 18.52
C SER A 153 -21.00 -31.16 19.55
N PHE A 154 -20.22 -30.19 20.04
CA PHE A 154 -20.71 -29.24 21.03
C PHE A 154 -19.93 -27.92 21.00
N SER A 155 -20.57 -26.87 21.49
CA SER A 155 -19.97 -25.55 21.71
C SER A 155 -20.22 -25.10 23.13
N ILE A 156 -19.17 -24.67 23.83
CA ILE A 156 -19.25 -24.16 25.20
C ILE A 156 -18.81 -22.69 25.20
N ARG A 157 -19.56 -21.84 25.91
CA ARG A 157 -19.19 -20.45 26.15
C ARG A 157 -18.82 -20.27 27.62
N MET A 158 -17.70 -19.63 27.86
CA MET A 158 -17.20 -19.31 29.18
C MET A 158 -16.74 -17.85 29.23
N GLN A 159 -16.75 -17.27 30.43
CA GLN A 159 -16.19 -15.95 30.63
C GLN A 159 -14.71 -16.02 30.97
N GLY A 160 -13.94 -15.11 30.40
CA GLY A 160 -12.50 -14.97 30.62
C GLY A 160 -12.06 -13.53 30.73
N GLU A 161 -10.82 -13.35 31.13
CA GLU A 161 -10.12 -12.07 31.15
C GLU A 161 -8.90 -12.18 30.23
N ALA A 162 -8.74 -11.26 29.28
CA ALA A 162 -7.58 -11.23 28.39
C ALA A 162 -6.33 -10.79 29.15
N LEU A 163 -5.29 -11.61 29.12
CA LEU A 163 -4.00 -11.31 29.74
C LEU A 163 -3.04 -10.58 28.80
N SER A 164 -3.34 -10.56 27.50
CA SER A 164 -2.64 -9.77 26.47
C SER A 164 -3.66 -9.16 25.52
N ALA A 165 -3.31 -8.05 24.86
CA ALA A 165 -4.07 -7.50 23.76
C ALA A 165 -3.92 -8.39 22.53
N GLY A 166 -4.85 -8.28 21.57
CA GLY A 166 -4.77 -8.98 20.29
C GLY A 166 -5.69 -8.42 19.23
N ALA A 167 -5.21 -8.49 18.00
CA ALA A 167 -5.96 -8.20 16.79
C ALA A 167 -6.69 -9.45 16.28
N LYS A 168 -7.50 -9.31 15.26
CA LYS A 168 -8.20 -10.43 14.63
C LYS A 168 -7.22 -11.51 14.19
N ASP A 169 -7.60 -12.76 14.40
CA ASP A 169 -6.82 -13.99 14.11
C ASP A 169 -5.54 -14.16 14.95
N GLU A 170 -5.22 -13.24 15.84
CA GLU A 170 -4.09 -13.35 16.76
C GLU A 170 -4.39 -14.29 17.94
N GLU A 171 -3.38 -15.04 18.38
CA GLU A 171 -3.47 -15.91 19.55
C GLU A 171 -3.10 -15.12 20.81
N ILE A 172 -4.01 -15.07 21.76
CA ILE A 172 -3.83 -14.37 23.03
C ILE A 172 -3.97 -15.29 24.24
N ARG A 173 -3.36 -14.89 25.36
CA ARG A 173 -3.56 -15.57 26.64
C ARG A 173 -4.81 -15.06 27.31
N VAL A 174 -5.67 -15.97 27.75
CA VAL A 174 -6.93 -15.65 28.43
C VAL A 174 -7.03 -16.47 29.70
N ARG A 175 -7.38 -15.84 30.80
CA ARG A 175 -7.71 -16.49 32.05
C ARG A 175 -9.20 -16.83 32.08
N ASN A 176 -9.56 -18.08 32.19
CA ASN A 176 -10.93 -18.48 32.43
C ASN A 176 -11.33 -18.13 33.86
N LEU A 177 -12.40 -17.33 34.03
CA LEU A 177 -12.82 -16.81 35.33
C LEU A 177 -13.43 -17.87 36.24
N SER A 178 -13.96 -18.97 35.68
CA SER A 178 -14.55 -20.06 36.47
C SER A 178 -13.51 -21.02 37.01
N SER A 179 -12.47 -21.33 36.23
CA SER A 179 -11.45 -22.32 36.61
C SER A 179 -10.10 -21.72 37.01
N ASN A 180 -9.91 -20.41 36.85
CA ASN A 180 -8.65 -19.67 37.01
C ASN A 180 -7.49 -20.20 36.13
N ARG A 181 -7.76 -21.07 35.16
CA ARG A 181 -6.74 -21.59 34.24
C ARG A 181 -6.47 -20.59 33.14
N VAL A 182 -5.19 -20.47 32.76
CA VAL A 182 -4.76 -19.70 31.61
C VAL A 182 -4.75 -20.61 30.37
N ILE A 183 -5.43 -20.18 29.35
CA ILE A 183 -5.53 -20.84 28.04
C ILE A 183 -5.07 -19.92 26.93
N HIS A 184 -4.72 -20.46 25.79
CA HIS A 184 -4.47 -19.72 24.56
C HIS A 184 -5.70 -19.80 23.68
N GLY A 185 -6.11 -18.68 23.12
CA GLY A 185 -7.27 -18.61 22.25
C GLY A 185 -7.06 -17.58 21.14
N ARG A 186 -7.64 -17.84 20.00
CA ARG A 186 -7.58 -16.97 18.83
C ARG A 186 -8.68 -15.92 18.90
N VAL A 187 -8.33 -14.68 18.68
CA VAL A 187 -9.28 -13.57 18.60
C VAL A 187 -10.10 -13.70 17.31
N VAL A 188 -11.41 -13.84 17.42
CA VAL A 188 -12.30 -13.97 16.26
C VAL A 188 -13.13 -12.71 16.02
N ASP A 189 -13.45 -11.98 17.10
CA ASP A 189 -14.22 -10.73 17.04
C ASP A 189 -13.98 -9.91 18.30
N GLN A 190 -14.55 -8.70 18.38
CA GLN A 190 -14.45 -7.85 19.56
C GLN A 190 -14.97 -8.59 20.80
N GLY A 191 -14.13 -8.71 21.81
CA GLY A 191 -14.45 -9.41 23.06
C GLY A 191 -14.69 -10.91 22.91
N GLN A 192 -14.33 -11.56 21.77
CA GLN A 192 -14.55 -12.97 21.52
C GLN A 192 -13.26 -13.71 21.17
N VAL A 193 -13.05 -14.81 21.85
CA VAL A 193 -11.88 -15.69 21.66
C VAL A 193 -12.35 -17.11 21.39
N GLU A 194 -11.80 -17.77 20.39
CA GLU A 194 -12.06 -19.17 20.07
C GLU A 194 -10.90 -20.05 20.51
N VAL A 195 -11.23 -21.21 21.10
CA VAL A 195 -10.27 -22.23 21.52
C VAL A 195 -10.64 -23.54 20.84
N ALA A 196 -9.67 -24.13 20.15
CA ALA A 196 -9.80 -25.51 19.63
C ALA A 196 -9.65 -26.51 20.80
N LEU A 197 -10.53 -27.49 20.85
CA LEU A 197 -10.54 -28.61 21.82
C LEU A 197 -9.87 -29.84 21.21
#